data_05ec832d01d240b6e846c1a62774e706
#
_entry.id   05ec832d01d240b6e846c1a62774e706
#
_cell.length_a   1.000
_cell.length_b   1.000
_cell.length_c   1.000
_cell.angle_alpha   90.00
_cell.angle_beta   90.00
_cell.angle_gamma   90.00
#
_symmetry.space_group_name_H-M   'P 1'
#
loop_
_entity.id
_entity.type
_entity.pdbx_description
1 polymer ?
#
loop_
_entity_poly.entity_id
_entity_poly.type
_entity_poly.pdbx_seq_one_letter_code
_entity_poly.pdbx_strand_id
1 'polypeptide(L)'
;MPIENLLQRERSLKKIGGGKMDTQQFDALIIGFGKAGKTLAVALANAEKKVALVERSPKMYGGTCINIACIPTKVLVNAAEHHQSFDEAMAHKTTVVARLNEKNYHMLADRETVSVIEGEASFVDDRTVKVVAGNDELVVSAPQIFINTGAESIIPDIPGVDKPFVYTSTELLDRMTQPKQLAIIGGGYIGLEFASTYAKLGTKVTVFERDDALL
;
A
#
# COMPACT_ATOMS: atom_id res chain seq x y z
N MET A 1 -6.97 -22.21 -5.19
CA MET A 1 -8.03 -22.03 -6.21
C MET A 1 -7.40 -21.43 -7.45
N PRO A 2 -7.68 -21.92 -8.66
CA PRO A 2 -6.97 -21.47 -9.87
C PRO A 2 -7.38 -20.05 -10.25
N ILE A 3 -6.39 -19.32 -10.77
CA ILE A 3 -6.47 -17.95 -11.32
C ILE A 3 -7.59 -17.77 -12.39
N GLU A 4 -8.06 -18.86 -12.98
CA GLU A 4 -9.12 -18.87 -14.01
C GLU A 4 -10.49 -18.37 -13.51
N ASN A 5 -10.81 -18.47 -12.23
CA ASN A 5 -12.09 -17.99 -11.69
C ASN A 5 -12.11 -16.47 -11.45
N LEU A 6 -10.96 -15.82 -11.30
CA LEU A 6 -10.84 -14.35 -11.26
C LEU A 6 -11.10 -13.75 -12.65
N LEU A 7 -10.57 -14.37 -13.70
CA LEU A 7 -10.76 -13.93 -15.09
C LEU A 7 -12.17 -14.13 -15.64
N GLN A 8 -13.00 -15.02 -15.06
CA GLN A 8 -14.38 -15.20 -15.49
C GLN A 8 -15.34 -14.14 -14.92
N ARG A 9 -15.07 -13.56 -13.75
CA ARG A 9 -15.83 -12.39 -13.25
C ARG A 9 -15.50 -11.10 -14.00
N GLU A 10 -14.26 -10.95 -14.47
CA GLU A 10 -13.82 -9.81 -15.31
C GLU A 10 -14.38 -9.84 -16.74
N ARG A 11 -14.78 -10.99 -17.27
CA ARG A 11 -15.35 -11.13 -18.63
C ARG A 11 -16.77 -10.60 -18.81
N SER A 12 -17.39 -10.04 -17.78
CA SER A 12 -18.66 -9.30 -17.91
C SER A 12 -18.47 -7.86 -18.43
N LEU A 13 -17.22 -7.40 -18.62
CA LEU A 13 -16.93 -6.17 -19.35
C LEU A 13 -17.04 -6.44 -20.85
N LYS A 14 -18.25 -6.40 -21.39
CA LYS A 14 -18.47 -6.45 -22.83
C LYS A 14 -17.73 -5.27 -23.50
N LYS A 15 -16.74 -5.58 -24.33
CA LYS A 15 -16.28 -4.68 -25.39
C LYS A 15 -17.49 -4.27 -26.22
N ILE A 16 -17.97 -3.07 -26.02
CA ILE A 16 -18.91 -2.42 -26.93
C ILE A 16 -18.11 -1.36 -27.69
N GLY A 17 -18.02 -1.56 -29.00
CA GLY A 17 -17.40 -0.59 -29.89
C GLY A 17 -18.11 0.76 -29.83
N GLY A 18 -17.33 1.86 -29.83
CA GLY A 18 -17.71 3.20 -30.27
C GLY A 18 -18.92 3.86 -29.62
N GLY A 19 -19.27 3.53 -28.36
CA GLY A 19 -20.39 4.13 -27.64
C GLY A 19 -19.92 4.68 -26.29
N LYS A 20 -20.66 5.65 -25.73
CA LYS A 20 -20.51 6.20 -24.39
C LYS A 20 -20.15 5.09 -23.41
N MET A 21 -19.00 5.20 -22.70
CA MET A 21 -18.62 4.24 -21.66
C MET A 21 -19.74 4.19 -20.61
N ASP A 22 -20.29 2.97 -20.35
CA ASP A 22 -21.33 2.79 -19.34
C ASP A 22 -20.73 3.11 -17.97
N THR A 23 -21.29 4.12 -17.32
CA THR A 23 -20.87 4.52 -15.98
C THR A 23 -21.46 3.57 -14.95
N GLN A 24 -20.62 2.90 -14.19
CA GLN A 24 -21.07 2.05 -13.08
C GLN A 24 -21.46 2.91 -11.87
N GLN A 25 -22.64 2.65 -11.31
CA GLN A 25 -23.22 3.40 -10.21
C GLN A 25 -23.02 2.67 -8.87
N PHE A 26 -22.56 3.39 -7.87
CA PHE A 26 -22.38 2.93 -6.49
C PHE A 26 -22.99 3.91 -5.50
N ASP A 27 -23.24 3.46 -4.26
CA ASP A 27 -23.65 4.34 -3.16
C ASP A 27 -22.46 5.15 -2.62
N ALA A 28 -21.26 4.56 -2.65
CA ALA A 28 -20.03 5.19 -2.24
C ALA A 28 -18.84 4.71 -3.07
N LEU A 29 -17.89 5.62 -3.30
CA LEU A 29 -16.60 5.35 -3.92
C LEU A 29 -15.48 5.71 -2.95
N ILE A 30 -14.54 4.80 -2.74
CA ILE A 30 -13.37 5.01 -1.91
C ILE A 30 -12.12 4.88 -2.77
N ILE A 31 -11.26 5.89 -2.77
CA ILE A 31 -9.99 5.89 -3.51
C ILE A 31 -8.86 5.61 -2.53
N GLY A 32 -8.26 4.43 -2.63
CA GLY A 32 -7.19 3.93 -1.77
C GLY A 32 -7.64 2.88 -0.76
N PHE A 33 -6.96 1.73 -0.77
CA PHE A 33 -7.25 0.57 0.09
C PHE A 33 -6.55 0.67 1.47
N GLY A 34 -6.27 1.87 1.94
CA GLY A 34 -5.69 2.11 3.24
C GLY A 34 -6.62 1.74 4.40
N LYS A 35 -6.09 1.78 5.64
CA LYS A 35 -6.82 1.33 6.83
C LYS A 35 -8.17 2.02 7.01
N ALA A 36 -8.25 3.34 6.82
CA ALA A 36 -9.50 4.09 6.96
C ALA A 36 -10.49 3.69 5.86
N GLY A 37 -10.05 3.67 4.59
CA GLY A 37 -10.90 3.31 3.45
C GLY A 37 -11.49 1.92 3.56
N LYS A 38 -10.66 0.90 3.89
CA LYS A 38 -11.18 -0.46 4.06
C LYS A 38 -12.15 -0.59 5.23
N THR A 39 -11.90 0.12 6.36
CA THR A 39 -12.78 0.10 7.51
C THR A 39 -14.12 0.72 7.18
N LEU A 40 -14.11 1.84 6.46
CA LEU A 40 -15.32 2.49 5.95
C LEU A 40 -16.06 1.58 4.97
N ALA A 41 -15.36 0.94 4.03
CA ALA A 41 -15.97 0.01 3.08
C ALA A 41 -16.69 -1.15 3.78
N VAL A 42 -16.08 -1.72 4.84
CA VAL A 42 -16.73 -2.76 5.66
C VAL A 42 -18.00 -2.23 6.34
N ALA A 43 -17.94 -1.03 6.90
CA ALA A 43 -19.09 -0.43 7.59
C ALA A 43 -20.25 -0.16 6.61
N LEU A 44 -19.94 0.39 5.44
CA LEU A 44 -20.93 0.64 4.39
C LEU A 44 -21.52 -0.66 3.83
N ALA A 45 -20.68 -1.67 3.61
CA ALA A 45 -21.17 -2.99 3.16
C ALA A 45 -22.07 -3.67 4.19
N ASN A 46 -21.78 -3.53 5.49
CA ASN A 46 -22.66 -4.03 6.56
C ASN A 46 -24.01 -3.27 6.61
N ALA A 47 -24.06 -2.06 6.09
CA ALA A 47 -25.28 -1.28 5.89
C ALA A 47 -25.91 -1.51 4.49
N GLU A 48 -25.54 -2.61 3.83
CA GLU A 48 -26.06 -3.04 2.52
C GLU A 48 -25.83 -2.02 1.39
N LYS A 49 -24.84 -1.12 1.56
CA LYS A 49 -24.46 -0.15 0.53
C LYS A 49 -23.57 -0.79 -0.53
N LYS A 50 -23.81 -0.42 -1.79
CA LYS A 50 -22.93 -0.74 -2.91
C LYS A 50 -21.68 0.15 -2.87
N VAL A 51 -20.52 -0.44 -2.68
CA VAL A 51 -19.26 0.30 -2.53
C VAL A 51 -18.28 -0.09 -3.64
N ALA A 52 -17.75 0.92 -4.34
CA ALA A 52 -16.53 0.75 -5.12
C ALA A 52 -15.33 1.15 -4.27
N LEU A 53 -14.29 0.34 -4.25
CA LEU A 53 -13.00 0.69 -3.65
C LEU A 53 -11.92 0.52 -4.72
N VAL A 54 -11.24 1.63 -5.04
CA VAL A 54 -10.19 1.67 -6.06
C VAL A 54 -8.83 1.63 -5.40
N GLU A 55 -7.93 0.75 -5.86
CA GLU A 55 -6.53 0.70 -5.44
C GLU A 55 -5.62 0.56 -6.66
N ARG A 56 -4.58 1.40 -6.73
CA ARG A 56 -3.67 1.40 -7.88
C ARG A 56 -2.69 0.23 -7.91
N SER A 57 -2.47 -0.41 -6.78
CA SER A 57 -1.48 -1.49 -6.67
C SER A 57 -1.95 -2.64 -5.78
N PRO A 58 -2.03 -3.87 -6.31
CA PRO A 58 -2.39 -5.05 -5.52
C PRO A 58 -1.42 -5.32 -4.37
N LYS A 59 -0.19 -4.79 -4.45
CA LYS A 59 0.79 -4.85 -3.35
C LYS A 59 0.38 -4.01 -2.14
N MET A 60 -0.60 -3.11 -2.30
CA MET A 60 -1.00 -2.14 -1.26
C MET A 60 -2.35 -2.44 -0.60
N TYR A 61 -2.93 -3.62 -0.80
CA TYR A 61 -4.14 -4.00 -0.08
C TYR A 61 -3.92 -3.99 1.45
N GLY A 62 -4.73 -3.19 2.15
CA GLY A 62 -4.56 -2.88 3.56
C GLY A 62 -3.75 -1.60 3.85
N GLY A 63 -3.16 -1.00 2.82
CA GLY A 63 -2.47 0.29 2.86
C GLY A 63 -1.07 0.25 3.48
N THR A 64 -0.53 1.42 3.71
CA THR A 64 0.84 1.68 4.19
C THR A 64 1.20 0.86 5.43
N CYS A 65 0.34 0.85 6.45
CA CYS A 65 0.62 0.16 7.71
C CYS A 65 0.91 -1.34 7.54
N ILE A 66 0.16 -2.01 6.66
CA ILE A 66 0.32 -3.46 6.40
C ILE A 66 1.55 -3.75 5.55
N ASN A 67 1.78 -2.94 4.52
CA ASN A 67 2.67 -3.33 3.44
C ASN A 67 4.07 -2.71 3.54
N ILE A 68 4.17 -1.45 3.97
CA ILE A 68 5.41 -0.67 3.87
C ILE A 68 5.76 0.18 5.11
N ALA A 69 5.08 -0.03 6.25
CA ALA A 69 5.39 0.71 7.48
C ALA A 69 5.24 -0.16 8.74
N CYS A 70 4.13 -0.01 9.50
CA CYS A 70 4.02 -0.53 10.86
C CYS A 70 4.30 -2.03 10.97
N ILE A 71 3.67 -2.84 10.14
CA ILE A 71 3.79 -4.32 10.24
C ILE A 71 5.18 -4.80 9.85
N PRO A 72 5.71 -4.49 8.64
CA PRO A 72 7.04 -4.94 8.29
C PRO A 72 8.11 -4.46 9.27
N THR A 73 8.03 -3.22 9.73
CA THR A 73 9.00 -2.67 10.70
C THR A 73 8.91 -3.41 12.04
N LYS A 74 7.70 -3.65 12.57
CA LYS A 74 7.55 -4.35 13.86
C LYS A 74 7.99 -5.82 13.79
N VAL A 75 7.84 -6.48 12.64
CA VAL A 75 8.40 -7.83 12.46
C VAL A 75 9.92 -7.79 12.55
N LEU A 76 10.58 -6.81 11.90
CA LEU A 76 12.03 -6.66 11.97
C LEU A 76 12.52 -6.26 13.37
N VAL A 77 11.81 -5.36 14.06
CA VAL A 77 12.11 -4.99 15.46
C VAL A 77 12.06 -6.23 16.35
N ASN A 78 10.98 -7.02 16.26
CA ASN A 78 10.82 -8.23 17.05
C ASN A 78 11.92 -9.26 16.75
N ALA A 79 12.25 -9.47 15.47
CA ALA A 79 13.33 -10.35 15.06
C ALA A 79 14.69 -9.91 15.64
N ALA A 80 14.98 -8.62 15.57
CA ALA A 80 16.21 -8.04 16.13
C ALA A 80 16.30 -8.21 17.66
N GLU A 81 15.19 -8.07 18.38
CA GLU A 81 15.12 -8.29 19.83
C GLU A 81 15.34 -9.74 20.24
N HIS A 82 14.96 -10.68 19.37
CA HIS A 82 15.14 -12.12 19.58
C HIS A 82 16.42 -12.67 18.91
N HIS A 83 17.33 -11.80 18.51
CA HIS A 83 18.63 -12.17 17.92
C HIS A 83 18.54 -13.08 16.70
N GLN A 84 17.46 -12.95 15.90
CA GLN A 84 17.37 -13.65 14.63
C GLN A 84 18.34 -13.05 13.61
N SER A 85 18.77 -13.87 12.65
CA SER A 85 19.57 -13.37 11.53
C SER A 85 18.75 -12.42 10.64
N PHE A 86 19.45 -11.56 9.89
CA PHE A 86 18.81 -10.66 8.95
C PHE A 86 17.95 -11.41 7.91
N ASP A 87 18.47 -12.50 7.38
CA ASP A 87 17.80 -13.29 6.35
C ASP A 87 16.50 -13.94 6.89
N GLU A 88 16.54 -14.50 8.10
CA GLU A 88 15.35 -15.04 8.77
C GLU A 88 14.31 -13.95 9.04
N ALA A 89 14.76 -12.79 9.53
CA ALA A 89 13.90 -11.64 9.79
C ALA A 89 13.19 -11.16 8.51
N MET A 90 13.93 -11.04 7.41
CA MET A 90 13.38 -10.61 6.11
C MET A 90 12.43 -11.64 5.50
N ALA A 91 12.74 -12.94 5.60
CA ALA A 91 11.85 -14.01 5.16
C ALA A 91 10.54 -14.00 5.94
N HIS A 92 10.63 -13.88 7.28
CA HIS A 92 9.45 -13.77 8.15
C HIS A 92 8.62 -12.53 7.84
N LYS A 93 9.26 -11.35 7.72
CA LYS A 93 8.61 -10.10 7.33
C LYS A 93 7.81 -10.29 6.03
N THR A 94 8.44 -10.86 5.01
CA THR A 94 7.81 -11.07 3.70
C THR A 94 6.57 -11.96 3.81
N THR A 95 6.67 -13.06 4.55
CA THR A 95 5.54 -13.99 4.78
C THR A 95 4.38 -13.30 5.52
N VAL A 96 4.67 -12.55 6.59
CA VAL A 96 3.65 -11.85 7.38
C VAL A 96 2.94 -10.79 6.54
N VAL A 97 3.69 -9.99 5.78
CA VAL A 97 3.13 -8.94 4.91
C VAL A 97 2.25 -9.55 3.84
N ALA A 98 2.71 -10.57 3.12
CA ALA A 98 1.94 -11.23 2.06
C ALA A 98 0.62 -11.80 2.60
N ARG A 99 0.66 -12.52 3.73
CA ARG A 99 -0.54 -13.07 4.38
C ARG A 99 -1.53 -12.00 4.80
N LEU A 100 -1.06 -10.88 5.33
CA LEU A 100 -1.94 -9.80 5.76
C LEU A 100 -2.48 -9.01 4.58
N ASN A 101 -1.71 -8.80 3.52
CA ASN A 101 -2.18 -8.20 2.27
C ASN A 101 -3.34 -9.01 1.69
N GLU A 102 -3.17 -10.31 1.48
CA GLU A 102 -4.19 -11.23 1.00
C GLU A 102 -5.44 -11.23 1.89
N LYS A 103 -5.26 -11.32 3.22
CA LYS A 103 -6.37 -11.26 4.17
C LYS A 103 -7.17 -9.95 4.04
N ASN A 104 -6.48 -8.82 3.82
CA ASN A 104 -7.15 -7.53 3.65
C ASN A 104 -7.93 -7.47 2.33
N TYR A 105 -7.38 -8.02 1.24
CA TYR A 105 -8.09 -8.15 -0.02
C TYR A 105 -9.40 -8.92 0.14
N HIS A 106 -9.35 -10.14 0.66
CA HIS A 106 -10.50 -11.00 0.84
C HIS A 106 -11.53 -10.46 1.85
N MET A 107 -11.12 -9.64 2.80
CA MET A 107 -12.06 -8.98 3.71
C MET A 107 -13.11 -8.14 2.97
N LEU A 108 -12.77 -7.60 1.80
CA LEU A 108 -13.64 -6.77 0.97
C LEU A 108 -14.09 -7.48 -0.30
N ALA A 109 -13.18 -8.13 -1.01
CA ALA A 109 -13.47 -8.76 -2.31
C ALA A 109 -14.50 -9.90 -2.22
N ASP A 110 -14.61 -10.56 -1.06
CA ASP A 110 -15.58 -11.64 -0.83
C ASP A 110 -16.98 -11.13 -0.46
N ARG A 111 -17.19 -9.80 -0.40
CA ARG A 111 -18.50 -9.20 -0.10
C ARG A 111 -19.25 -8.88 -1.40
N GLU A 112 -20.49 -9.30 -1.49
CA GLU A 112 -21.33 -9.09 -2.69
C GLU A 112 -21.57 -7.60 -3.00
N THR A 113 -21.61 -6.76 -1.98
CA THR A 113 -21.85 -5.31 -2.10
C THR A 113 -20.60 -4.49 -2.32
N VAL A 114 -19.39 -5.09 -2.33
CA VAL A 114 -18.12 -4.39 -2.52
C VAL A 114 -17.47 -4.80 -3.82
N SER A 115 -17.11 -3.82 -4.64
CA SER A 115 -16.29 -4.02 -5.83
C SER A 115 -14.89 -3.44 -5.56
N VAL A 116 -13.89 -4.31 -5.46
CA VAL A 116 -12.48 -3.89 -5.43
C VAL A 116 -12.02 -3.75 -6.87
N ILE A 117 -11.61 -2.54 -7.25
CA ILE A 117 -11.22 -2.17 -8.61
C ILE A 117 -9.74 -1.81 -8.58
N GLU A 118 -8.93 -2.54 -9.35
CA GLU A 118 -7.52 -2.22 -9.52
C GLU A 118 -7.34 -1.19 -10.62
N GLY A 119 -6.60 -0.13 -10.36
CA GLY A 119 -6.28 0.91 -11.32
C GLY A 119 -6.04 2.27 -10.70
N GLU A 120 -5.59 3.20 -11.52
CA GLU A 120 -5.34 4.59 -11.13
C GLU A 120 -6.61 5.42 -11.34
N ALA A 121 -7.03 6.09 -10.25
CA ALA A 121 -8.25 6.89 -10.22
C ALA A 121 -7.96 8.36 -10.54
N SER A 122 -8.79 8.95 -11.39
CA SER A 122 -8.79 10.38 -11.68
C SER A 122 -10.21 10.94 -11.73
N PHE A 123 -10.43 12.12 -11.18
CA PHE A 123 -11.74 12.76 -11.21
C PHE A 123 -12.09 13.21 -12.63
N VAL A 124 -13.32 12.92 -13.05
CA VAL A 124 -13.96 13.47 -14.27
C VAL A 124 -14.80 14.70 -13.89
N ASP A 125 -15.54 14.57 -12.80
CA ASP A 125 -16.31 15.63 -12.15
C ASP A 125 -16.41 15.35 -10.64
N ASP A 126 -17.25 16.08 -9.91
CA ASP A 126 -17.42 15.99 -8.45
C ASP A 126 -18.01 14.66 -7.95
N ARG A 127 -18.57 13.85 -8.85
CA ARG A 127 -19.21 12.55 -8.52
C ARG A 127 -18.80 11.39 -9.41
N THR A 128 -17.89 11.65 -10.36
CA THR A 128 -17.48 10.68 -11.37
C THR A 128 -15.97 10.56 -11.41
N VAL A 129 -15.49 9.32 -11.35
CA VAL A 129 -14.07 8.98 -11.39
C VAL A 129 -13.83 8.02 -12.55
N LYS A 130 -12.79 8.28 -13.30
CA LYS A 130 -12.23 7.36 -14.28
C LYS A 130 -11.14 6.55 -13.59
N VAL A 131 -11.16 5.23 -13.79
CA VAL A 131 -10.14 4.29 -13.33
C VAL A 131 -9.46 3.68 -14.55
N VAL A 132 -8.14 3.72 -14.57
CA VAL A 132 -7.32 3.18 -15.66
C VAL A 132 -6.47 2.03 -15.14
N ALA A 133 -6.56 0.86 -15.79
CA ALA A 133 -5.80 -0.34 -15.49
C ALA A 133 -5.14 -0.86 -16.79
N GLY A 134 -3.89 -0.52 -17.03
CA GLY A 134 -3.22 -0.83 -18.30
C GLY A 134 -3.90 -0.16 -19.50
N ASN A 135 -4.51 -0.95 -20.36
CA ASN A 135 -5.26 -0.45 -21.53
C ASN A 135 -6.78 -0.38 -21.30
N ASP A 136 -7.24 -0.79 -20.14
CA ASP A 136 -8.67 -0.80 -19.82
C ASP A 136 -9.04 0.46 -19.02
N GLU A 137 -10.19 1.02 -19.36
CA GLU A 137 -10.77 2.18 -18.68
C GLU A 137 -12.16 1.85 -18.15
N LEU A 138 -12.46 2.28 -16.93
CA LEU A 138 -13.74 2.16 -16.28
C LEU A 138 -14.17 3.51 -15.74
N VAL A 139 -15.44 3.87 -15.91
CA VAL A 139 -16.03 5.06 -15.31
C VAL A 139 -16.96 4.65 -14.17
N VAL A 140 -16.70 5.19 -12.98
CA VAL A 140 -17.44 4.92 -11.76
C VAL A 140 -18.04 6.20 -11.21
N SER A 141 -19.28 6.17 -10.76
CA SER A 141 -19.95 7.32 -10.18
C SER A 141 -20.59 6.96 -8.84
N ALA A 142 -20.51 7.88 -7.88
CA ALA A 142 -21.15 7.75 -6.57
C ALA A 142 -21.53 9.13 -6.01
N PRO A 143 -22.62 9.25 -5.22
CA PRO A 143 -22.97 10.50 -4.53
C PRO A 143 -21.98 10.88 -3.45
N GLN A 144 -21.19 9.93 -2.93
CA GLN A 144 -20.16 10.14 -1.91
C GLN A 144 -18.84 9.53 -2.38
N ILE A 145 -17.79 10.36 -2.42
CA ILE A 145 -16.44 9.93 -2.77
C ILE A 145 -15.49 10.24 -1.60
N PHE A 146 -14.74 9.23 -1.18
CA PHE A 146 -13.78 9.32 -0.09
C PHE A 146 -12.36 9.17 -0.62
N ILE A 147 -11.52 10.21 -0.40
CA ILE A 147 -10.12 10.22 -0.79
C ILE A 147 -9.29 9.65 0.39
N ASN A 148 -8.71 8.48 0.18
CA ASN A 148 -7.91 7.75 1.18
C ASN A 148 -6.57 7.30 0.57
N THR A 149 -5.96 8.16 -0.23
CA THR A 149 -4.77 7.87 -1.04
C THR A 149 -3.47 7.81 -0.23
N GLY A 150 -3.50 8.26 1.03
CA GLY A 150 -2.35 8.21 1.95
C GLY A 150 -1.32 9.30 1.70
N ALA A 151 -0.04 8.97 1.93
CA ALA A 151 1.09 9.88 1.80
C ALA A 151 2.30 9.13 1.21
N GLU A 152 3.19 9.88 0.60
CA GLU A 152 4.46 9.40 0.06
C GLU A 152 5.63 10.09 0.76
N SER A 153 6.81 9.45 0.72
CA SER A 153 8.02 10.04 1.27
C SER A 153 8.44 11.25 0.46
N ILE A 154 8.71 12.35 1.13
CA ILE A 154 9.32 13.52 0.50
C ILE A 154 10.81 13.22 0.28
N ILE A 155 11.26 13.33 -0.96
CA ILE A 155 12.68 13.21 -1.30
C ILE A 155 13.31 14.61 -1.19
N PRO A 156 14.27 14.81 -0.28
CA PRO A 156 14.92 16.11 -0.14
C PRO A 156 15.81 16.42 -1.36
N ASP A 157 15.92 17.69 -1.71
CA ASP A 157 16.83 18.16 -2.77
C ASP A 157 18.27 18.21 -2.25
N ILE A 158 18.92 17.04 -2.26
CA ILE A 158 20.30 16.85 -1.80
C ILE A 158 21.12 16.25 -2.96
N PRO A 159 22.30 16.79 -3.29
CA PRO A 159 23.14 16.22 -4.33
C PRO A 159 23.44 14.74 -4.10
N GLY A 160 23.10 13.91 -5.07
CA GLY A 160 23.32 12.45 -5.03
C GLY A 160 22.15 11.64 -4.44
N VAL A 161 21.02 12.24 -4.11
CA VAL A 161 19.83 11.53 -3.63
C VAL A 161 19.28 10.52 -4.66
N ASP A 162 19.59 10.71 -5.92
CA ASP A 162 19.22 9.88 -7.07
C ASP A 162 20.12 8.64 -7.26
N LYS A 163 21.11 8.46 -6.41
CA LYS A 163 22.06 7.34 -6.57
C LYS A 163 21.44 6.00 -6.19
N PRO A 164 21.85 4.89 -6.85
CA PRO A 164 21.23 3.56 -6.69
C PRO A 164 21.43 2.92 -5.32
N PHE A 165 22.21 3.55 -4.45
CA PHE A 165 22.40 3.12 -3.06
C PHE A 165 21.66 4.00 -2.05
N VAL A 166 20.86 4.96 -2.50
CA VAL A 166 19.97 5.77 -1.67
C VAL A 166 18.57 5.16 -1.71
N TYR A 167 17.96 4.98 -0.55
CA TYR A 167 16.69 4.31 -0.39
C TYR A 167 15.77 5.14 0.50
N THR A 168 14.50 5.16 0.18
CA THR A 168 13.44 5.52 1.12
C THR A 168 13.24 4.39 2.13
N SER A 169 12.48 4.65 3.20
CA SER A 169 12.11 3.62 4.18
C SER A 169 11.39 2.44 3.52
N THR A 170 10.58 2.70 2.51
CA THR A 170 9.86 1.66 1.75
C THR A 170 10.82 0.74 0.99
N GLU A 171 11.74 1.33 0.24
CA GLU A 171 12.71 0.57 -0.56
C GLU A 171 13.71 -0.19 0.31
N LEU A 172 14.07 0.38 1.47
CA LEU A 172 14.93 -0.31 2.43
C LEU A 172 14.27 -1.56 3.00
N LEU A 173 12.95 -1.56 3.22
CA LEU A 173 12.19 -2.73 3.66
C LEU A 173 12.14 -3.86 2.61
N ASP A 174 12.32 -3.55 1.33
CA ASP A 174 12.35 -4.53 0.25
C ASP A 174 13.75 -5.07 -0.03
N ARG A 175 14.78 -4.48 0.60
CA ARG A 175 16.17 -4.87 0.38
C ARG A 175 16.51 -6.19 1.09
N MET A 176 16.70 -7.26 0.32
CA MET A 176 17.00 -8.61 0.83
C MET A 176 18.47 -8.83 1.24
N THR A 177 19.35 -7.83 1.06
CA THR A 177 20.76 -7.93 1.44
C THR A 177 21.05 -6.95 2.56
N GLN A 178 21.55 -7.46 3.67
CA GLN A 178 21.92 -6.64 4.82
C GLN A 178 23.06 -5.65 4.46
N PRO A 179 22.88 -4.33 4.66
CA PRO A 179 23.95 -3.38 4.47
C PRO A 179 24.98 -3.53 5.60
N LYS A 180 26.27 -3.50 5.27
CA LYS A 180 27.35 -3.48 6.27
C LYS A 180 27.37 -2.15 7.03
N GLN A 181 27.03 -1.06 6.33
CA GLN A 181 26.93 0.30 6.88
C GLN A 181 25.66 0.94 6.36
N LEU A 182 24.97 1.65 7.22
CA LEU A 182 23.73 2.37 6.91
C LEU A 182 23.85 3.80 7.46
N ALA A 183 23.74 4.77 6.56
CA ALA A 183 23.59 6.18 6.91
C ALA A 183 22.10 6.54 6.81
N ILE A 184 21.53 7.13 7.85
CA ILE A 184 20.13 7.54 7.90
C ILE A 184 20.08 9.07 7.99
N ILE A 185 19.36 9.70 7.10
CA ILE A 185 19.10 11.13 7.10
C ILE A 185 17.73 11.37 7.72
N GLY A 186 17.71 12.01 8.87
CA GLY A 186 16.55 12.30 9.70
C GLY A 186 16.48 11.44 10.95
N GLY A 187 16.51 12.11 12.11
CA GLY A 187 16.43 11.54 13.47
C GLY A 187 15.02 11.46 14.03
N GLY A 188 13.98 11.52 13.18
CA GLY A 188 12.60 11.31 13.58
C GLY A 188 12.30 9.83 13.90
N TYR A 189 11.06 9.54 14.38
CA TYR A 189 10.67 8.21 14.85
C TYR A 189 10.92 7.07 13.85
N ILE A 190 10.72 7.29 12.55
CA ILE A 190 11.01 6.29 11.51
C ILE A 190 12.53 6.02 11.44
N GLY A 191 13.34 7.08 11.35
CA GLY A 191 14.79 6.96 11.25
C GLY A 191 15.39 6.25 12.46
N LEU A 192 14.94 6.59 13.66
CA LEU A 192 15.42 5.99 14.91
C LEU A 192 14.99 4.52 15.07
N GLU A 193 13.78 4.16 14.62
CA GLU A 193 13.31 2.78 14.62
C GLU A 193 14.16 1.92 13.69
N PHE A 194 14.43 2.38 12.45
CA PHE A 194 15.33 1.70 11.53
C PHE A 194 16.76 1.64 12.08
N ALA A 195 17.27 2.74 12.66
CA ALA A 195 18.61 2.78 13.24
C ALA A 195 18.78 1.71 14.33
N SER A 196 17.86 1.65 15.28
CA SER A 196 17.87 0.66 16.36
C SER A 196 17.78 -0.77 15.84
N THR A 197 16.86 -1.01 14.91
CA THR A 197 16.63 -2.34 14.34
C THR A 197 17.85 -2.85 13.58
N TYR A 198 18.37 -2.06 12.65
CA TYR A 198 19.54 -2.46 11.86
C TYR A 198 20.81 -2.58 12.68
N ALA A 199 21.00 -1.72 13.69
CA ALA A 199 22.11 -1.84 14.62
C ALA A 199 22.06 -3.16 15.41
N LYS A 200 20.90 -3.55 15.93
CA LYS A 200 20.69 -4.83 16.63
C LYS A 200 20.92 -6.03 15.70
N LEU A 201 20.59 -5.91 14.42
CA LEU A 201 20.84 -6.93 13.40
C LEU A 201 22.33 -6.96 12.96
N GLY A 202 23.20 -6.08 13.49
CA GLY A 202 24.66 -6.11 13.23
C GLY A 202 25.13 -5.15 12.13
N THR A 203 24.30 -4.26 11.62
CA THR A 203 24.70 -3.20 10.70
C THR A 203 25.34 -2.03 11.46
N LYS A 204 26.44 -1.47 10.97
CA LYS A 204 26.99 -0.21 11.50
C LYS A 204 26.12 0.96 11.04
N VAL A 205 25.42 1.62 11.97
CA VAL A 205 24.47 2.69 11.66
C VAL A 205 25.02 4.06 12.09
N THR A 206 24.79 5.06 11.24
CA THR A 206 25.04 6.48 11.55
C THR A 206 23.77 7.27 11.21
N VAL A 207 23.26 8.07 12.14
CA VAL A 207 22.11 8.95 11.94
C VAL A 207 22.62 10.39 11.79
N PHE A 208 22.12 11.07 10.78
CA PHE A 208 22.35 12.49 10.53
C PHE A 208 21.05 13.24 10.81
N GLU A 209 21.09 14.16 11.74
CA GLU A 209 19.99 15.05 12.09
C GLU A 209 20.43 16.50 11.92
N ARG A 210 19.55 17.33 11.38
CA ARG A 210 19.82 18.75 11.19
C ARG A 210 19.64 19.55 12.49
N ASP A 211 18.66 19.15 13.27
CA ASP A 211 18.29 19.85 14.50
C ASP A 211 19.17 19.36 15.68
N ASP A 212 19.29 20.18 16.73
CA ASP A 212 20.16 19.92 17.87
C ASP A 212 19.71 18.75 18.76
N ALA A 213 18.49 18.25 18.56
CA ALA A 213 17.93 17.13 19.30
C ALA A 213 17.30 16.09 18.38
N LEU A 214 17.37 14.84 18.79
CA LEU A 214 16.58 13.75 18.22
C LEU A 214 15.17 13.78 18.85
N LEU A 215 14.12 13.78 18.03
CA LEU A 215 12.70 13.71 18.44
C LEU A 215 12.30 14.70 19.52
#